data_2867bb59c5975860670243376e17b4cb
#
_entry.id   2867bb59c5975860670243376e17b4cb
#
_cell.length_a   1.000
_cell.length_b   1.000
_cell.length_c   1.000
_cell.angle_alpha   90.00
_cell.angle_beta   90.00
_cell.angle_gamma   90.00
#
_symmetry.space_group_name_H-M   'P 1'
#
loop_
_entity.id
_entity.type
_entity.pdbx_description
1 polymer ?
#
loop_
_entity_poly.entity_id
_entity_poly.type
_entity_poly.pdbx_seq_one_letter_code
_entity_poly.pdbx_strand_id
1 'polypeptide(L)'
;MDHDSASPPIASRADFHKAIVAAFERAASQGCREIFICDTDFAEWPLGERAVVAALTQWAYEHRRLTVMALSFDDILRRHPRWVEWRRNWGHVVECRSVEDIEAEKMPRLWFAPGLLSVRLIDPEHYRGFIDEGAANLVSIREQVDEIANHSVPAFPVTLLGL
;
A
#
# COMPACT_ATOMS: atom_id res chain seq x y z
N MET A 1 18.24 10.61 21.58
CA MET A 1 17.80 10.71 21.00
C MET A 1 17.48 10.06 20.05
N ASP A 2 17.05 9.57 19.83
CA ASP A 2 16.73 8.86 19.08
C ASP A 2 16.33 9.12 17.85
N HIS A 3 16.21 9.98 17.44
CA HIS A 3 15.95 10.25 16.16
C HIS A 3 17.04 9.92 15.26
N ASP A 4 18.15 9.73 15.75
CA ASP A 4 19.26 9.38 14.95
C ASP A 4 19.10 8.14 14.21
N SER A 5 18.31 7.21 14.73
CA SER A 5 18.13 5.94 14.07
C SER A 5 16.93 5.97 13.15
N ALA A 6 16.24 7.08 13.08
CA ALA A 6 15.07 7.17 12.22
C ALA A 6 15.50 7.20 10.76
N SER A 7 14.68 6.65 9.89
CA SER A 7 14.90 6.74 8.45
C SER A 7 14.83 8.21 8.04
N PRO A 8 15.59 8.60 7.03
CA PRO A 8 15.48 9.96 6.52
C PRO A 8 14.07 10.22 6.02
N PRO A 9 13.58 11.44 6.12
CA PRO A 9 12.27 11.75 5.62
C PRO A 9 12.21 11.60 4.10
N ILE A 10 11.04 11.28 3.59
CA ILE A 10 10.79 11.28 2.17
C ILE A 10 10.67 12.72 1.72
N ALA A 11 11.41 13.12 0.70
CA ALA A 11 11.46 14.51 0.27
C ALA A 11 11.31 14.67 -1.24
N SER A 12 11.06 13.58 -1.97
CA SER A 12 10.90 13.64 -3.42
C SER A 12 10.12 12.43 -3.90
N ARG A 13 9.67 12.49 -5.16
CA ARG A 13 8.99 11.37 -5.79
C ARG A 13 9.90 10.14 -5.82
N ALA A 14 11.17 10.34 -6.13
CA ALA A 14 12.13 9.25 -6.18
C ALA A 14 12.32 8.61 -4.80
N ASP A 15 12.37 9.43 -3.75
CA ASP A 15 12.45 8.91 -2.39
C ASP A 15 11.24 8.08 -2.05
N PHE A 16 10.06 8.54 -2.44
CA PHE A 16 8.82 7.82 -2.16
C PHE A 16 8.81 6.47 -2.87
N HIS A 17 9.16 6.46 -4.17
CA HIS A 17 9.21 5.22 -4.93
C HIS A 17 10.18 4.22 -4.30
N LYS A 18 11.36 4.70 -3.93
CA LYS A 18 12.36 3.86 -3.31
C LYS A 18 11.86 3.29 -1.98
N ALA A 19 11.18 4.12 -1.19
CA ALA A 19 10.65 3.68 0.09
C ALA A 19 9.56 2.62 -0.09
N ILE A 20 8.69 2.78 -1.07
CA ILE A 20 7.63 1.80 -1.34
C ILE A 20 8.23 0.46 -1.80
N VAL A 21 9.19 0.50 -2.73
CA VAL A 21 9.84 -0.73 -3.19
C VAL A 21 10.52 -1.43 -2.03
N ALA A 22 11.26 -0.67 -1.21
CA ALA A 22 11.97 -1.23 -0.06
C ALA A 22 10.99 -1.82 0.96
N ALA A 23 9.82 -1.19 1.13
CA ALA A 23 8.81 -1.70 2.06
C ALA A 23 8.29 -3.07 1.62
N PHE A 24 7.96 -3.22 0.34
CA PHE A 24 7.52 -4.51 -0.18
C PHE A 24 8.62 -5.56 -0.05
N GLU A 25 9.85 -5.18 -0.34
CA GLU A 25 10.97 -6.13 -0.22
C GLU A 25 11.19 -6.57 1.22
N ARG A 26 11.01 -5.62 2.14
CA ARG A 26 11.16 -5.93 3.55
C ARG A 26 10.04 -6.85 4.04
N ALA A 27 8.82 -6.62 3.58
CA ALA A 27 7.70 -7.50 3.91
C ALA A 27 7.98 -8.92 3.41
N ALA A 28 8.53 -9.04 2.21
CA ALA A 28 8.84 -10.35 1.65
C ALA A 28 9.93 -11.07 2.45
N SER A 29 10.97 -10.34 2.86
CA SER A 29 12.07 -10.96 3.59
C SER A 29 11.73 -11.26 5.04
N GLN A 30 10.91 -10.44 5.69
CA GLN A 30 10.59 -10.62 7.11
C GLN A 30 9.27 -11.35 7.34
N GLY A 31 8.43 -11.45 6.33
CA GLY A 31 7.27 -12.34 6.38
C GLY A 31 6.09 -11.84 7.18
N CYS A 32 5.67 -10.59 7.02
CA CYS A 32 4.50 -10.09 7.73
C CYS A 32 3.22 -10.71 7.18
N ARG A 33 2.17 -10.73 7.98
CA ARG A 33 0.91 -11.38 7.60
C ARG A 33 -0.01 -10.47 6.81
N GLU A 34 0.04 -9.18 7.05
CA GLU A 34 -0.87 -8.23 6.43
C GLU A 34 -0.10 -7.04 5.90
N ILE A 35 -0.52 -6.59 4.72
CA ILE A 35 -0.07 -5.31 4.16
C ILE A 35 -1.32 -4.55 3.77
N PHE A 36 -1.40 -3.27 4.16
CA PHE A 36 -2.47 -2.37 3.76
C PHE A 36 -1.86 -1.25 2.93
N ILE A 37 -2.44 -0.97 1.78
CA ILE A 37 -2.02 0.20 0.99
C ILE A 37 -3.24 1.05 0.70
N CYS A 38 -3.08 2.35 0.87
CA CYS A 38 -4.14 3.33 0.70
C CYS A 38 -3.65 4.48 -0.15
N ASP A 39 -4.45 4.92 -1.09
CA ASP A 39 -4.18 6.11 -1.89
C ASP A 39 -5.48 6.48 -2.59
N THR A 40 -5.51 7.65 -3.21
CA THR A 40 -6.69 8.02 -3.98
C THR A 40 -6.83 7.14 -5.22
N ASP A 41 -5.73 6.87 -5.93
CA ASP A 41 -5.79 6.14 -7.20
C ASP A 41 -4.54 5.32 -7.53
N PHE A 42 -3.48 5.43 -6.73
CA PHE A 42 -2.20 4.75 -6.92
C PHE A 42 -1.50 5.09 -8.24
N ALA A 43 -1.89 6.20 -8.87
CA ALA A 43 -1.32 6.57 -10.17
C ALA A 43 0.18 6.76 -10.10
N GLU A 44 0.68 7.31 -8.98
CA GLU A 44 2.08 7.64 -8.84
C GLU A 44 2.89 6.62 -8.01
N TRP A 45 2.29 5.49 -7.71
CA TRP A 45 2.98 4.43 -6.97
C TRP A 45 3.73 3.53 -7.95
N PRO A 46 4.81 2.87 -7.51
CA PRO A 46 5.55 1.94 -8.38
C PRO A 46 4.97 0.52 -8.37
N LEU A 47 3.66 0.37 -8.33
CA LEU A 47 3.04 -0.95 -8.21
C LEU A 47 3.39 -1.89 -9.35
N GLY A 48 3.53 -1.36 -10.56
CA GLY A 48 3.80 -2.20 -11.73
C GLY A 48 5.26 -2.50 -11.96
N GLU A 49 6.16 -2.04 -11.10
CA GLU A 49 7.58 -2.30 -11.29
C GLU A 49 7.92 -3.75 -10.98
N ARG A 50 8.90 -4.27 -11.69
CA ARG A 50 9.29 -5.67 -11.53
C ARG A 50 9.69 -6.00 -10.11
N ALA A 51 10.42 -5.08 -9.46
CA ALA A 51 10.88 -5.31 -8.09
C ALA A 51 9.69 -5.49 -7.14
N VAL A 52 8.63 -4.70 -7.31
CA VAL A 52 7.45 -4.79 -6.46
C VAL A 52 6.72 -6.11 -6.70
N VAL A 53 6.50 -6.46 -7.96
CA VAL A 53 5.79 -7.70 -8.27
C VAL A 53 6.60 -8.92 -7.82
N ALA A 54 7.93 -8.86 -7.97
CA ALA A 54 8.79 -9.95 -7.49
C ALA A 54 8.70 -10.10 -5.96
N ALA A 55 8.73 -8.99 -5.24
CA ALA A 55 8.59 -9.01 -3.79
C ALA A 55 7.23 -9.56 -3.37
N LEU A 56 6.16 -9.14 -4.04
CA LEU A 56 4.82 -9.64 -3.76
C LEU A 56 4.70 -11.13 -4.05
N THR A 57 5.31 -11.59 -5.11
CA THR A 57 5.29 -13.01 -5.45
C THR A 57 5.98 -13.84 -4.36
N GLN A 58 7.08 -13.32 -3.82
CA GLN A 58 7.78 -13.98 -2.74
C GLN A 58 6.99 -13.94 -1.44
N TRP A 59 6.29 -12.83 -1.19
CA TRP A 59 5.55 -12.63 0.05
C TRP A 59 4.23 -13.38 0.09
N ALA A 60 3.55 -13.52 -1.04
CA ALA A 60 2.18 -14.03 -1.10
C ALA A 60 2.12 -15.52 -0.79
N TYR A 61 1.33 -15.87 0.21
CA TYR A 61 1.13 -17.22 0.66
C TYR A 61 -0.24 -17.34 1.23
N GLU A 62 -0.67 -18.54 1.58
CA GLU A 62 -1.88 -18.77 2.38
C GLU A 62 -1.82 -17.95 3.66
N HIS A 63 -2.93 -17.48 4.11
CA HIS A 63 -3.09 -16.72 5.36
C HIS A 63 -2.42 -15.36 5.35
N ARG A 64 -1.94 -14.89 4.20
CA ARG A 64 -1.46 -13.53 4.06
C ARG A 64 -2.50 -12.72 3.31
N ARG A 65 -2.54 -11.41 3.57
CA ARG A 65 -3.53 -10.55 2.95
C ARG A 65 -2.96 -9.20 2.62
N LEU A 66 -3.14 -8.80 1.36
CA LEU A 66 -2.86 -7.45 0.90
C LEU A 66 -4.20 -6.76 0.68
N THR A 67 -4.46 -5.69 1.42
CA THR A 67 -5.68 -4.90 1.25
C THR A 67 -5.34 -3.61 0.54
N VAL A 68 -6.00 -3.36 -0.58
CA VAL A 68 -5.78 -2.18 -1.42
C VAL A 68 -7.02 -1.32 -1.33
N MET A 69 -6.88 -0.10 -0.78
CA MET A 69 -8.01 0.81 -0.61
C MET A 69 -7.80 2.06 -1.43
N ALA A 70 -8.75 2.38 -2.29
CA ALA A 70 -8.64 3.51 -3.20
C ALA A 70 -10.01 4.14 -3.42
N LEU A 71 -10.02 5.37 -3.90
CA LEU A 71 -11.25 6.00 -4.34
C LEU A 71 -11.60 5.54 -5.75
N SER A 72 -10.59 5.25 -6.57
CA SER A 72 -10.77 4.76 -7.93
C SER A 72 -9.66 3.77 -8.28
N PHE A 73 -10.00 2.75 -9.05
CA PHE A 73 -9.05 1.75 -9.52
C PHE A 73 -8.68 1.89 -11.00
N ASP A 74 -9.19 2.93 -11.66
CA ASP A 74 -8.96 3.11 -13.09
C ASP A 74 -7.49 3.29 -13.45
N ASP A 75 -6.75 4.03 -12.64
CA ASP A 75 -5.33 4.26 -12.91
C ASP A 75 -4.49 3.03 -12.66
N ILE A 76 -4.89 2.17 -11.74
CA ILE A 76 -4.20 0.91 -11.54
C ILE A 76 -4.27 0.07 -12.82
N LEU A 77 -5.46 -0.01 -13.41
CA LEU A 77 -5.65 -0.76 -14.65
C LEU A 77 -4.79 -0.20 -15.78
N ARG A 78 -4.72 1.12 -15.89
CA ARG A 78 -4.01 1.75 -17.00
C ARG A 78 -2.51 1.78 -16.82
N ARG A 79 -2.06 2.01 -15.59
CA ARG A 79 -0.64 2.29 -15.35
C ARG A 79 0.15 1.13 -14.80
N HIS A 80 -0.54 0.14 -14.21
CA HIS A 80 0.16 -0.95 -13.52
C HIS A 80 -0.30 -2.33 -14.03
N PRO A 81 -0.19 -2.58 -15.35
CA PRO A 81 -0.69 -3.85 -15.91
C PRO A 81 0.03 -5.08 -15.35
N ARG A 82 1.30 -4.95 -15.00
CA ARG A 82 2.05 -6.08 -14.44
C ARG A 82 1.49 -6.47 -13.09
N TRP A 83 1.11 -5.48 -12.27
CA TRP A 83 0.48 -5.74 -10.99
C TRP A 83 -0.91 -6.35 -11.16
N VAL A 84 -1.67 -5.85 -12.12
CA VAL A 84 -3.02 -6.37 -12.39
C VAL A 84 -2.94 -7.84 -12.80
N GLU A 85 -1.96 -8.17 -13.64
CA GLU A 85 -1.77 -9.55 -14.06
C GLU A 85 -1.36 -10.44 -12.88
N TRP A 86 -0.46 -9.95 -12.03
CA TRP A 86 -0.05 -10.66 -10.83
C TRP A 86 -1.26 -10.94 -9.93
N ARG A 87 -2.10 -9.93 -9.74
CA ARG A 87 -3.25 -10.04 -8.85
C ARG A 87 -4.23 -11.12 -9.32
N ARG A 88 -4.35 -11.35 -10.59
CA ARG A 88 -5.26 -12.38 -11.10
C ARG A 88 -4.95 -13.74 -10.53
N ASN A 89 -3.69 -14.02 -10.29
CA ASN A 89 -3.26 -15.31 -9.75
C ASN A 89 -3.31 -15.36 -8.23
N TRP A 90 -3.53 -14.22 -7.59
CA TRP A 90 -3.48 -14.12 -6.13
C TRP A 90 -4.75 -13.51 -5.56
N GLY A 91 -5.88 -13.76 -6.22
CA GLY A 91 -7.15 -13.18 -5.79
C GLY A 91 -7.56 -13.57 -4.37
N HIS A 92 -7.06 -14.70 -3.89
CA HIS A 92 -7.35 -15.16 -2.53
C HIS A 92 -6.48 -14.46 -1.48
N VAL A 93 -5.44 -13.75 -1.90
CA VAL A 93 -4.54 -13.02 -1.02
C VAL A 93 -4.86 -11.52 -1.07
N VAL A 94 -5.33 -11.02 -2.21
CA VAL A 94 -5.51 -9.59 -2.42
C VAL A 94 -6.98 -9.21 -2.35
N GLU A 95 -7.28 -8.24 -1.50
CA GLU A 95 -8.62 -7.67 -1.41
C GLU A 95 -8.56 -6.20 -1.81
N CYS A 96 -9.34 -5.82 -2.81
CA CYS A 96 -9.44 -4.42 -3.23
C CYS A 96 -10.76 -3.85 -2.74
N ARG A 97 -10.71 -2.64 -2.19
CA ARG A 97 -11.88 -2.00 -1.63
C ARG A 97 -11.95 -0.55 -2.07
N SER A 98 -13.15 -0.12 -2.46
CA SER A 98 -13.40 1.26 -2.84
C SER A 98 -13.87 2.01 -1.61
N VAL A 99 -13.20 3.11 -1.28
CA VAL A 99 -13.54 3.92 -0.11
C VAL A 99 -14.57 4.95 -0.54
N GLU A 100 -15.62 5.11 0.26
CA GLU A 100 -16.73 6.00 -0.05
C GLU A 100 -16.85 7.07 1.01
N ASP A 101 -17.48 8.18 0.64
CA ASP A 101 -17.80 9.25 1.60
C ASP A 101 -16.58 9.90 2.22
N ILE A 102 -15.48 9.97 1.47
CA ILE A 102 -14.28 10.66 1.93
C ILE A 102 -13.74 11.52 0.79
N GLU A 103 -13.32 12.72 1.12
CA GLU A 103 -12.74 13.61 0.12
C GLU A 103 -11.33 13.18 -0.21
N ALA A 104 -10.93 13.44 -1.45
CA ALA A 104 -9.59 13.01 -1.92
C ALA A 104 -8.48 13.55 -1.04
N GLU A 105 -8.62 14.78 -0.57
CA GLU A 105 -7.59 15.40 0.27
C GLU A 105 -7.43 14.70 1.61
N LYS A 106 -8.47 14.01 2.05
CA LYS A 106 -8.43 13.32 3.35
C LYS A 106 -8.08 11.86 3.24
N MET A 107 -7.96 11.34 2.02
CA MET A 107 -7.58 9.94 1.83
C MET A 107 -6.11 9.77 2.18
N PRO A 108 -5.77 8.87 3.11
CA PRO A 108 -4.35 8.68 3.44
C PRO A 108 -3.58 8.09 2.26
N ARG A 109 -2.31 8.44 2.17
CA ARG A 109 -1.37 7.90 1.20
C ARG A 109 -0.38 7.07 1.98
N LEU A 110 -0.58 5.75 2.02
CA LEU A 110 0.01 4.93 3.06
C LEU A 110 0.31 3.52 2.61
N TRP A 111 1.50 3.03 2.94
CA TRP A 111 1.87 1.63 2.93
C TRP A 111 2.04 1.22 4.38
N PHE A 112 1.39 0.14 4.83
CA PHE A 112 1.40 -0.20 6.25
C PHE A 112 1.41 -1.71 6.43
N ALA A 113 2.35 -2.22 7.21
CA ALA A 113 2.36 -3.61 7.65
C ALA A 113 2.38 -3.60 9.17
N PRO A 114 1.29 -4.07 9.82
CA PRO A 114 1.22 -4.05 11.28
C PRO A 114 2.41 -4.78 11.90
N GLY A 115 3.02 -4.14 12.89
CA GLY A 115 4.16 -4.69 13.59
C GLY A 115 5.48 -4.55 12.84
N LEU A 116 5.48 -4.01 11.65
CA LEU A 116 6.70 -3.91 10.85
C LEU A 116 7.08 -2.47 10.56
N LEU A 117 6.32 -1.79 9.73
CA LEU A 117 6.61 -0.39 9.40
C LEU A 117 5.45 0.25 8.67
N SER A 118 5.52 1.56 8.53
CA SER A 118 4.64 2.30 7.64
C SER A 118 5.45 3.28 6.80
N VAL A 119 4.93 3.58 5.61
CA VAL A 119 5.45 4.62 4.73
C VAL A 119 4.27 5.53 4.44
N ARG A 120 4.35 6.79 4.81
CA ARG A 120 3.24 7.73 4.65
C ARG A 120 3.66 9.00 3.98
N LEU A 121 2.81 9.52 3.09
CA LEU A 121 2.96 10.87 2.58
C LEU A 121 2.05 11.79 3.38
N ILE A 122 2.65 12.80 4.00
CA ILE A 122 1.91 13.82 4.73
C ILE A 122 1.51 14.94 3.77
N ASP A 123 2.39 15.26 2.84
CA ASP A 123 2.15 16.27 1.81
C ASP A 123 2.36 15.61 0.45
N PRO A 124 1.30 15.02 -0.13
CA PRO A 124 1.47 14.28 -1.38
C PRO A 124 1.89 15.15 -2.56
N GLU A 125 1.46 16.39 -2.56
CA GLU A 125 1.79 17.32 -3.64
C GLU A 125 3.28 17.50 -3.78
N HIS A 126 4.00 17.51 -2.66
CA HIS A 126 5.45 17.72 -2.65
C HIS A 126 6.21 16.46 -2.28
N TYR A 127 5.53 15.32 -2.22
CA TYR A 127 6.13 14.02 -1.87
C TYR A 127 6.91 14.09 -0.56
N ARG A 128 6.27 14.67 0.47
CA ARG A 128 6.89 14.74 1.77
C ARG A 128 6.23 13.74 2.71
N GLY A 129 7.04 12.97 3.40
CA GLY A 129 6.49 11.97 4.29
C GLY A 129 7.53 11.29 5.14
N PHE A 130 7.14 10.17 5.74
CA PHE A 130 7.95 9.49 6.74
C PHE A 130 7.86 7.99 6.60
N ILE A 131 8.94 7.32 7.01
CA ILE A 131 8.97 5.88 7.26
C ILE A 131 9.01 5.71 8.77
N ASP A 132 8.09 4.92 9.32
CA ASP A 132 7.96 4.81 10.77
C ASP A 132 7.93 3.35 11.19
N GLU A 133 8.69 3.01 12.23
CA GLU A 133 8.75 1.67 12.78
C GLU A 133 8.37 1.66 14.27
N GLY A 134 8.02 2.80 14.84
CA GLY A 134 7.69 2.90 16.25
C GLY A 134 6.38 2.25 16.61
N ALA A 135 6.37 1.39 17.61
CA ALA A 135 5.21 0.60 17.96
C ALA A 135 3.96 1.43 18.23
N ALA A 136 4.11 2.54 18.97
CA ALA A 136 2.96 3.37 19.30
C ALA A 136 2.35 4.00 18.04
N ASN A 137 3.20 4.46 17.13
CA ASN A 137 2.71 5.06 15.89
C ASN A 137 2.04 4.03 14.99
N LEU A 138 2.56 2.80 14.97
CA LEU A 138 1.96 1.76 14.15
C LEU A 138 0.57 1.37 14.67
N VAL A 139 0.35 1.42 15.99
CA VAL A 139 -0.98 1.17 16.55
C VAL A 139 -1.95 2.26 16.11
N SER A 140 -1.51 3.52 16.16
CA SER A 140 -2.35 4.64 15.73
C SER A 140 -2.70 4.54 14.24
N ILE A 141 -1.74 4.13 13.42
CA ILE A 141 -1.98 3.96 12.00
C ILE A 141 -2.96 2.81 11.77
N ARG A 142 -2.88 1.74 12.54
CA ARG A 142 -3.83 0.63 12.44
C ARG A 142 -5.25 1.12 12.69
N GLU A 143 -5.42 1.97 13.68
CA GLU A 143 -6.76 2.53 13.96
C GLU A 143 -7.26 3.36 12.79
N GLN A 144 -6.38 4.15 12.18
CA GLN A 144 -6.75 4.95 11.01
C GLN A 144 -7.14 4.07 9.84
N VAL A 145 -6.38 3.01 9.59
CA VAL A 145 -6.67 2.07 8.51
C VAL A 145 -8.01 1.38 8.72
N ASP A 146 -8.28 0.96 9.95
CA ASP A 146 -9.56 0.30 10.27
C ASP A 146 -10.72 1.26 10.05
N GLU A 147 -10.55 2.52 10.39
CA GLU A 147 -11.60 3.53 10.17
C GLU A 147 -11.87 3.70 8.66
N ILE A 148 -10.83 3.78 7.85
CA ILE A 148 -10.99 3.89 6.40
C ILE A 148 -11.70 2.64 5.85
N ALA A 149 -11.31 1.47 6.33
CA ALA A 149 -11.91 0.22 5.86
C ALA A 149 -13.39 0.17 6.17
N ASN A 150 -13.82 0.77 7.28
CA ASN A 150 -15.24 0.81 7.63
C ASN A 150 -16.06 1.65 6.66
N HIS A 151 -15.45 2.50 5.86
CA HIS A 151 -16.13 3.30 4.85
C HIS A 151 -15.89 2.75 3.44
N SER A 152 -15.60 1.47 3.32
CA SER A 152 -15.25 0.89 2.03
C SER A 152 -16.14 -0.29 1.69
N VAL A 153 -16.21 -0.59 0.39
CA VAL A 153 -16.95 -1.75 -0.11
C VAL A 153 -16.04 -2.53 -1.05
N PRO A 154 -16.28 -3.83 -1.25
CA PRO A 154 -15.47 -4.61 -2.19
C PRO A 154 -15.51 -4.02 -3.59
N ALA A 155 -14.38 -4.03 -4.27
CA ALA A 155 -14.25 -3.40 -5.58
C ALA A 155 -13.21 -4.14 -6.42
N PHE A 156 -13.12 -3.76 -7.70
CA PHE A 156 -12.11 -4.25 -8.62
C PHE A 156 -12.00 -5.78 -8.54
N PRO A 157 -13.08 -6.50 -8.89
CA PRO A 157 -13.08 -7.96 -8.75
C PRO A 157 -12.06 -8.61 -9.68
N VAL A 158 -11.63 -9.81 -9.32
CA VAL A 158 -10.62 -10.53 -10.05
C VAL A 158 -11.12 -11.02 -11.39
N THR A 159 -12.34 -11.36 -11.47
CA THR A 159 -12.82 -12.07 -12.59
C THR A 159 -12.62 -11.48 -13.90
N LEU A 160 -13.20 -11.90 -14.22
CA LEU A 160 -13.45 -11.78 -15.10
C LEU A 160 -13.90 -12.23 -15.98
N LEU A 161 -14.29 -12.51 -16.07
CA LEU A 161 -14.72 -13.05 -16.73
C LEU A 161 -14.65 -12.91 -17.74
N GLY A 162 -14.30 -12.97 -17.86
CA GLY A 162 -14.13 -12.83 -18.71
C GLY A 162 -14.34 -12.53 -19.27
N LEU A 163 -14.53 -12.45 -18.93
CA LEU A 163 -14.65 -12.12 -19.36
C LEU A 163 -14.47 -11.87 -19.77
#